data_5f95801519a90e71467b4139cac6f17c
#
_entry.id   5f95801519a90e71467b4139cac6f17c
#
_cell.length_a   1.000
_cell.length_b   1.000
_cell.length_c   1.000
_cell.angle_alpha   90.00
_cell.angle_beta   90.00
_cell.angle_gamma   90.00
#
_symmetry.space_group_name_H-M   'P 1'
#
loop_
_entity.id
_entity.type
_entity.pdbx_description
1 polymer ?
#
loop_
_entity_poly.entity_id
_entity_poly.type
_entity_poly.pdbx_seq_one_letter_code
_entity_poly.pdbx_strand_id
1 'polypeptide(L)'
;LAVDVLPNGTIFQITHREPRGAIMVNQVLGAPTAGGIGRVLLRRGGATPAVVTLAGNGAMTEIGHDGLSLTYAGATGGLRHRATLSLDPSEALWFWRVEVTNEGGESVPLDVVAVQDVGLGGRGFLMGSEAYASQYLDHHVETHPLFGPVVMSRQNLDQGGRHPWMAQGCLEG
;
A
#
# COMPACT_ATOMS: atom_id res chain seq x y z
N LEU A 1 -7.93 -5.35 11.39
CA LEU A 1 -6.82 -4.62 10.81
C LEU A 1 -6.82 -3.18 11.33
N ALA A 2 -5.65 -2.57 11.48
CA ALA A 2 -5.49 -1.16 11.83
C ALA A 2 -4.44 -0.51 10.94
N VAL A 3 -4.67 0.74 10.56
CA VAL A 3 -3.73 1.57 9.80
C VAL A 3 -3.46 2.85 10.59
N ASP A 4 -2.19 3.08 10.91
CA ASP A 4 -1.75 4.30 11.55
C ASP A 4 -1.25 5.28 10.49
N VAL A 5 -1.73 6.52 10.56
CA VAL A 5 -1.46 7.56 9.57
C VAL A 5 -0.86 8.79 10.24
N LEU A 6 0.18 9.35 9.65
CA LEU A 6 0.78 10.60 10.10
C LEU A 6 -0.07 11.82 9.65
N PRO A 7 0.07 12.98 10.30
CA PRO A 7 -0.69 14.19 9.95
C PRO A 7 -0.51 14.66 8.50
N ASN A 8 0.58 14.28 7.84
CA ASN A 8 0.82 14.58 6.43
C ASN A 8 0.22 13.53 5.47
N GLY A 9 -0.61 12.61 5.98
CA GLY A 9 -1.24 11.56 5.19
C GLY A 9 -0.35 10.34 4.88
N THR A 10 0.88 10.32 5.38
CA THR A 10 1.76 9.16 5.20
C THR A 10 1.24 7.98 6.01
N ILE A 11 1.06 6.82 5.39
CA ILE A 11 0.79 5.58 6.10
C ILE A 11 2.05 5.18 6.85
N PHE A 12 1.94 5.14 8.18
CA PHE A 12 3.05 4.85 9.06
C PHE A 12 3.16 3.36 9.40
N GLN A 13 2.03 2.71 9.66
CA GLN A 13 2.00 1.31 10.06
C GLN A 13 0.68 0.65 9.67
N ILE A 14 0.76 -0.60 9.24
CA ILE A 14 -0.40 -1.49 9.07
C ILE A 14 -0.21 -2.66 10.03
N THR A 15 -1.19 -2.91 10.89
CA THR A 15 -1.12 -3.93 11.93
C THR A 15 -2.34 -4.85 11.84
N HIS A 16 -2.10 -6.15 11.75
CA HIS A 16 -3.11 -7.17 11.96
C HIS A 16 -3.04 -7.68 13.40
N ARG A 17 -4.15 -7.57 14.13
CA ARG A 17 -4.26 -8.03 15.52
C ARG A 17 -4.99 -9.35 15.57
N GLU A 18 -4.40 -10.31 16.24
CA GLU A 18 -4.93 -11.63 16.50
C GLU A 18 -4.87 -11.97 17.99
N PRO A 19 -5.61 -12.99 18.49
CA PRO A 19 -5.54 -13.42 19.88
C PRO A 19 -4.12 -13.80 20.35
N ARG A 20 -3.28 -14.26 19.45
CA ARG A 20 -1.89 -14.67 19.73
C ARG A 20 -0.86 -13.55 19.59
N GLY A 21 -1.30 -12.31 19.37
CA GLY A 21 -0.42 -11.15 19.21
C GLY A 21 -0.68 -10.38 17.92
N ALA A 22 0.09 -9.33 17.71
CA ALA A 22 -0.04 -8.46 16.55
C ALA A 22 1.08 -8.76 15.54
N ILE A 23 0.72 -8.82 14.27
CA ILE A 23 1.63 -8.87 13.13
C ILE A 23 1.64 -7.48 12.49
N MET A 24 2.82 -6.90 12.38
CA MET A 24 3.04 -5.71 11.58
C MET A 24 3.26 -6.12 10.12
N VAL A 25 2.45 -5.58 9.23
CA VAL A 25 2.50 -5.92 7.80
C VAL A 25 3.74 -5.34 7.15
N ASN A 26 4.10 -4.11 7.53
CA ASN A 26 5.24 -3.36 6.98
C ASN A 26 6.52 -3.54 7.81
N GLN A 27 7.62 -3.10 7.25
CA GLN A 27 8.89 -2.89 7.96
C GLN A 27 8.85 -1.60 8.79
N VAL A 28 9.79 -1.45 9.74
CA VAL A 28 9.83 -0.30 10.65
C VAL A 28 10.67 0.85 10.11
N LEU A 29 11.88 0.56 9.64
CA LEU A 29 12.91 1.57 9.40
C LEU A 29 12.65 2.47 8.20
N GLY A 30 12.08 1.98 7.14
CA GLY A 30 11.88 2.76 5.93
C GLY A 30 10.70 3.72 5.97
N ALA A 31 9.74 3.49 6.87
CA ALA A 31 8.43 4.10 6.77
C ALA A 31 8.40 5.64 6.82
N PRO A 32 8.98 6.32 7.82
CA PRO A 32 8.87 7.78 7.90
C PRO A 32 9.82 8.53 6.97
N THR A 33 10.94 7.93 6.57
CA THR A 33 11.99 8.60 5.78
C THR A 33 11.91 8.31 4.29
N ALA A 34 11.43 7.14 3.90
CA ALA A 34 11.38 6.68 2.50
C ALA A 34 10.04 6.95 1.78
N GLY A 35 9.19 7.81 2.33
CA GLY A 35 7.94 8.18 1.70
C GLY A 35 6.73 7.38 2.14
N GLY A 36 6.83 6.69 3.27
CA GLY A 36 5.77 5.85 3.82
C GLY A 36 5.78 4.43 3.27
N ILE A 37 5.01 3.57 3.94
CA ILE A 37 4.97 2.14 3.68
C ILE A 37 3.96 1.72 2.61
N GLY A 38 3.01 2.59 2.31
CA GLY A 38 2.00 2.40 1.27
C GLY A 38 1.93 3.65 0.41
N ARG A 39 2.10 3.51 -0.89
CA ARG A 39 2.03 4.62 -1.84
C ARG A 39 1.21 4.22 -3.06
N VAL A 40 0.47 5.16 -3.57
CA VAL A 40 -0.20 5.03 -4.85
C VAL A 40 0.36 6.11 -5.78
N LEU A 41 0.87 5.66 -6.89
CA LEU A 41 1.50 6.51 -7.91
C LEU A 41 0.68 6.45 -9.19
N LEU A 42 0.57 7.56 -9.88
CA LEU A 42 0.05 7.64 -11.23
C LEU A 42 1.23 7.88 -12.19
N ARG A 43 1.47 6.92 -13.08
CA ARG A 43 2.45 7.07 -14.15
C ARG A 43 1.75 7.53 -15.42
N ARG A 44 2.10 8.70 -15.88
CA ARG A 44 1.68 9.24 -17.16
C ARG A 44 2.68 8.84 -18.24
N GLY A 45 2.22 8.16 -19.28
CA GLY A 45 3.02 7.84 -20.47
C GLY A 45 3.08 9.01 -21.45
N GLY A 46 3.75 8.79 -22.60
CA GLY A 46 3.90 9.77 -23.66
C GLY A 46 5.35 10.21 -23.86
N ALA A 47 5.55 11.27 -24.63
CA ALA A 47 6.88 11.79 -24.99
C ALA A 47 7.70 12.25 -23.76
N THR A 48 7.03 12.70 -22.72
CA THR A 48 7.65 13.07 -21.44
C THR A 48 6.95 12.32 -20.31
N PRO A 49 7.44 11.12 -19.95
CA PRO A 49 6.87 10.36 -18.86
C PRO A 49 6.97 11.12 -17.54
N ALA A 50 5.91 11.09 -16.75
CA ALA A 50 5.88 11.69 -15.42
C ALA A 50 5.24 10.75 -14.42
N VAL A 51 5.71 10.81 -13.17
CA VAL A 51 5.14 10.07 -12.05
C VAL A 51 4.64 11.06 -11.01
N VAL A 52 3.40 10.88 -10.58
CA VAL A 52 2.75 11.71 -9.56
C VAL A 52 2.37 10.81 -8.39
N THR A 53 2.68 11.24 -7.18
CA THR A 53 2.23 10.57 -5.96
C THR A 53 0.79 10.99 -5.68
N LEU A 54 -0.13 10.02 -5.71
CA LEU A 54 -1.55 10.25 -5.40
C LEU A 54 -1.82 10.11 -3.91
N ALA A 55 -1.18 9.14 -3.26
CA ALA A 55 -1.33 8.87 -1.84
C ALA A 55 0.02 8.51 -1.22
N GLY A 56 0.27 8.99 -0.01
CA GLY A 56 1.52 8.82 0.72
C GLY A 56 2.33 10.11 0.80
N ASN A 57 3.57 10.00 1.28
CA ASN A 57 4.44 11.16 1.42
C ASN A 57 4.76 11.80 0.07
N GLY A 58 4.69 13.11 0.03
CA GLY A 58 4.91 13.91 -1.19
C GLY A 58 3.67 14.04 -2.08
N ALA A 59 2.55 13.47 -1.70
CA ALA A 59 1.28 13.73 -2.36
C ALA A 59 0.83 15.16 -2.07
N MET A 60 0.56 15.93 -3.12
CA MET A 60 -0.04 17.28 -3.02
C MET A 60 -1.56 17.14 -3.13
N THR A 61 -2.19 16.64 -2.07
CA THR A 61 -3.59 16.26 -2.06
C THR A 61 -4.30 16.74 -0.81
N GLU A 62 -5.60 16.94 -0.91
CA GLU A 62 -6.47 17.04 0.25
C GLU A 62 -6.68 15.67 0.86
N ILE A 63 -6.64 15.59 2.19
CA ILE A 63 -6.75 14.34 2.93
C ILE A 63 -8.01 14.38 3.77
N GLY A 64 -8.84 13.35 3.63
CA GLY A 64 -10.05 13.14 4.43
C GLY A 64 -10.10 11.72 5.00
N HIS A 65 -10.84 11.54 6.09
CA HIS A 65 -11.08 10.21 6.68
C HIS A 65 -12.48 10.12 7.28
N ASP A 66 -13.03 8.91 7.36
CA ASP A 66 -14.33 8.59 7.97
C ASP A 66 -14.27 7.41 8.95
N GLY A 67 -13.09 7.12 9.48
CA GLY A 67 -12.85 6.03 10.44
C GLY A 67 -12.44 4.72 9.80
N LEU A 68 -13.04 4.27 8.71
CA LEU A 68 -12.67 3.05 7.98
C LEU A 68 -12.01 3.35 6.63
N SER A 69 -12.05 4.58 6.18
CA SER A 69 -11.40 4.98 4.95
C SER A 69 -10.55 6.23 5.09
N LEU A 70 -9.54 6.33 4.24
CA LEU A 70 -8.64 7.46 4.10
C LEU A 70 -8.61 7.85 2.62
N THR A 71 -8.98 9.09 2.33
CA THR A 71 -9.10 9.60 0.97
C THR A 71 -8.04 10.65 0.70
N TYR A 72 -7.42 10.57 -0.46
CA TYR A 72 -6.51 11.57 -1.02
C TYR A 72 -7.10 12.10 -2.32
N ALA A 73 -7.35 13.38 -2.42
CA ALA A 73 -7.94 13.99 -3.61
C ALA A 73 -7.12 15.17 -4.10
N GLY A 74 -6.94 15.28 -5.40
CA GLY A 74 -6.15 16.37 -5.99
C GLY A 74 -6.28 16.45 -7.51
N ALA A 75 -5.55 17.38 -8.08
CA ALA A 75 -5.47 17.56 -9.53
C ALA A 75 -4.04 17.87 -9.95
N THR A 76 -3.64 17.35 -11.10
CA THR A 76 -2.31 17.59 -11.68
C THR A 76 -2.35 17.42 -13.19
N GLY A 77 -1.78 18.37 -13.93
CA GLY A 77 -1.60 18.26 -15.39
C GLY A 77 -2.88 17.96 -16.19
N GLY A 78 -4.03 18.52 -15.79
CA GLY A 78 -5.32 18.26 -16.42
C GLY A 78 -5.99 16.95 -16.01
N LEU A 79 -5.44 16.26 -15.02
CA LEU A 79 -6.02 15.05 -14.44
C LEU A 79 -6.49 15.36 -13.02
N ARG A 80 -7.74 15.06 -12.71
CA ARG A 80 -8.27 15.03 -11.34
C ARG A 80 -8.24 13.59 -10.85
N HIS A 81 -7.83 13.39 -9.62
CA HIS A 81 -7.71 12.06 -9.04
C HIS A 81 -8.27 11.97 -7.63
N ARG A 82 -8.69 10.77 -7.26
CA ARG A 82 -9.05 10.38 -5.91
C ARG A 82 -8.51 8.99 -5.64
N ALA A 83 -7.69 8.83 -4.62
CA ALA A 83 -7.24 7.54 -4.12
C ALA A 83 -7.84 7.31 -2.74
N THR A 84 -8.51 6.20 -2.53
CA THR A 84 -9.16 5.86 -1.25
C THR A 84 -8.62 4.52 -0.77
N LEU A 85 -8.04 4.52 0.43
CA LEU A 85 -7.74 3.32 1.20
C LEU A 85 -8.95 3.00 2.07
N SER A 86 -9.48 1.80 1.95
CA SER A 86 -10.60 1.33 2.79
C SER A 86 -10.23 0.03 3.48
N LEU A 87 -10.61 -0.08 4.77
CA LEU A 87 -10.44 -1.30 5.55
C LEU A 87 -11.74 -2.10 5.56
N ASP A 88 -11.63 -3.42 5.43
CA ASP A 88 -12.76 -4.30 5.72
C ASP A 88 -12.97 -4.38 7.23
N PRO A 89 -14.22 -4.25 7.74
CA PRO A 89 -14.49 -4.26 9.16
C PRO A 89 -14.35 -5.64 9.82
N SER A 90 -14.41 -6.72 9.04
CA SER A 90 -14.45 -8.10 9.54
C SER A 90 -13.20 -8.91 9.18
N GLU A 91 -12.55 -8.60 8.07
CA GLU A 91 -11.44 -9.37 7.53
C GLU A 91 -10.11 -8.59 7.58
N ALA A 92 -9.00 -9.31 7.53
CA ALA A 92 -7.67 -8.72 7.43
C ALA A 92 -7.40 -8.25 5.98
N LEU A 93 -8.20 -7.32 5.51
CA LEU A 93 -8.26 -6.91 4.12
C LEU A 93 -8.34 -5.39 4.02
N TRP A 94 -7.67 -4.83 3.03
CA TRP A 94 -7.81 -3.42 2.64
C TRP A 94 -7.81 -3.29 1.12
N PHE A 95 -8.40 -2.20 0.66
CA PHE A 95 -8.52 -1.87 -0.75
C PHE A 95 -7.97 -0.48 -1.04
N TRP A 96 -7.27 -0.35 -2.14
CA TRP A 96 -7.05 0.92 -2.79
C TRP A 96 -8.01 1.06 -3.97
N ARG A 97 -8.87 2.07 -3.92
CA ARG A 97 -9.67 2.51 -5.07
C ARG A 97 -9.07 3.78 -5.63
N VAL A 98 -8.75 3.78 -6.91
CA VAL A 98 -8.18 4.94 -7.62
C VAL A 98 -9.13 5.34 -8.73
N GLU A 99 -9.58 6.59 -8.68
CA GLU A 99 -10.44 7.21 -9.68
C GLU A 99 -9.65 8.34 -10.32
N VAL A 100 -9.55 8.34 -11.66
CA VAL A 100 -8.86 9.40 -12.43
C VAL A 100 -9.81 9.93 -13.48
N THR A 101 -9.98 11.24 -13.50
CA THR A 101 -10.76 11.95 -14.52
C THR A 101 -9.81 12.80 -15.36
N ASN A 102 -9.81 12.60 -16.66
CA ASN A 102 -9.10 13.46 -17.60
C ASN A 102 -9.99 14.66 -17.92
N GLU A 103 -9.57 15.83 -17.48
CA GLU A 103 -10.23 17.13 -17.74
C GLU A 103 -9.62 17.83 -18.97
N GLY A 104 -8.59 17.26 -19.57
CA GLY A 104 -7.96 17.75 -20.80
C GLY A 104 -8.68 17.26 -22.06
N GLY A 105 -8.38 17.87 -23.17
CA GLY A 105 -8.97 17.52 -24.48
C GLY A 105 -8.30 16.34 -25.20
N GLU A 106 -7.18 15.85 -24.70
CA GLU A 106 -6.39 14.80 -25.37
C GLU A 106 -6.37 13.51 -24.53
N SER A 107 -6.33 12.36 -25.22
CA SER A 107 -6.16 11.07 -24.57
C SER A 107 -4.76 10.94 -23.95
N VAL A 108 -4.69 10.44 -22.73
CA VAL A 108 -3.44 10.28 -21.99
C VAL A 108 -3.31 8.84 -21.53
N PRO A 109 -2.24 8.12 -21.91
CA PRO A 109 -1.96 6.80 -21.37
C PRO A 109 -1.54 6.90 -19.92
N LEU A 110 -2.18 6.10 -19.05
CA LEU A 110 -1.99 6.11 -17.61
C LEU A 110 -1.81 4.71 -17.08
N ASP A 111 -0.92 4.58 -16.08
CA ASP A 111 -0.83 3.41 -15.23
C ASP A 111 -0.95 3.81 -13.76
N VAL A 112 -1.63 3.00 -12.99
CA VAL A 112 -1.64 3.11 -11.52
C VAL A 112 -0.64 2.10 -10.95
N VAL A 113 0.26 2.57 -10.09
CA VAL A 113 1.25 1.73 -9.43
C VAL A 113 1.03 1.82 -7.92
N ALA A 114 0.64 0.70 -7.31
CA ALA A 114 0.60 0.57 -5.86
C ALA A 114 1.93 -0.01 -5.36
N VAL A 115 2.48 0.62 -4.32
CA VAL A 115 3.72 0.18 -3.67
C VAL A 115 3.42 -0.09 -2.21
N GLN A 116 3.73 -1.28 -1.75
CA GLN A 116 3.56 -1.69 -0.35
C GLN A 116 4.87 -2.22 0.20
N ASP A 117 5.30 -1.64 1.32
CA ASP A 117 6.40 -2.19 2.11
C ASP A 117 5.92 -3.39 2.93
N VAL A 118 6.72 -4.46 2.97
CA VAL A 118 6.33 -5.74 3.56
C VAL A 118 7.35 -6.18 4.60
N GLY A 119 6.89 -6.55 5.80
CA GLY A 119 7.71 -7.08 6.89
C GLY A 119 7.14 -8.38 7.46
N LEU A 120 5.83 -8.44 7.69
CA LEU A 120 5.08 -9.61 8.16
C LEU A 120 5.65 -10.23 9.45
N GLY A 121 5.90 -9.39 10.44
CA GLY A 121 6.48 -9.86 11.71
C GLY A 121 5.96 -9.15 12.93
N GLY A 122 6.24 -9.70 14.11
CA GLY A 122 6.02 -9.01 15.37
C GLY A 122 6.86 -7.73 15.44
N ARG A 123 6.31 -6.65 16.01
CA ARG A 123 7.02 -5.36 16.07
C ARG A 123 8.41 -5.45 16.69
N GLY A 124 8.54 -6.17 17.81
CA GLY A 124 9.84 -6.31 18.50
C GLY A 124 10.86 -7.06 17.65
N PHE A 125 10.42 -8.08 16.91
CA PHE A 125 11.26 -8.82 15.98
C PHE A 125 11.75 -7.92 14.83
N LEU A 126 10.85 -7.19 14.18
CA LEU A 126 11.19 -6.29 13.09
C LEU A 126 12.10 -5.16 13.55
N MET A 127 11.82 -4.51 14.69
CA MET A 127 12.65 -3.44 15.25
C MET A 127 14.06 -3.91 15.63
N GLY A 128 14.19 -5.13 16.10
CA GLY A 128 15.48 -5.67 16.55
C GLY A 128 16.38 -6.15 15.40
N SER A 129 15.82 -6.50 14.25
CA SER A 129 16.55 -7.21 13.19
C SER A 129 15.93 -7.02 11.81
N GLU A 130 15.53 -5.82 11.45
CA GLU A 130 14.81 -5.54 10.18
C GLU A 130 15.58 -6.03 8.95
N ALA A 131 16.87 -5.70 8.83
CA ALA A 131 17.70 -6.13 7.72
C ALA A 131 17.85 -7.66 7.65
N TYR A 132 17.83 -8.34 8.77
CA TYR A 132 17.83 -9.79 8.84
C TYR A 132 16.45 -10.35 8.47
N ALA A 133 15.39 -9.79 9.03
CA ALA A 133 14.03 -10.24 8.79
C ALA A 133 13.61 -10.13 7.33
N SER A 134 14.05 -9.05 6.66
CA SER A 134 13.75 -8.81 5.24
C SER A 134 14.35 -9.84 4.30
N GLN A 135 15.47 -10.48 4.66
CA GLN A 135 16.11 -11.53 3.84
C GLN A 135 15.29 -12.83 3.79
N TYR A 136 14.34 -13.00 4.69
CA TYR A 136 13.49 -14.18 4.77
C TYR A 136 12.06 -13.93 4.27
N LEU A 137 11.85 -12.77 3.66
CA LEU A 137 10.62 -12.52 2.91
C LEU A 137 10.73 -13.17 1.53
N ASP A 138 9.79 -14.02 1.25
CA ASP A 138 9.63 -14.64 -0.06
C ASP A 138 8.50 -13.94 -0.81
N HIS A 139 8.74 -13.63 -2.08
CA HIS A 139 7.76 -13.00 -2.96
C HIS A 139 7.68 -13.79 -4.25
N HIS A 140 6.48 -14.17 -4.64
CA HIS A 140 6.22 -14.83 -5.91
C HIS A 140 4.90 -14.37 -6.51
N VAL A 141 4.76 -14.56 -7.81
CA VAL A 141 3.54 -14.23 -8.54
C VAL A 141 2.78 -15.52 -8.83
N GLU A 142 1.52 -15.54 -8.41
CA GLU A 142 0.56 -16.60 -8.71
C GLU A 142 -0.48 -16.06 -9.69
N THR A 143 -1.10 -16.94 -10.46
CA THR A 143 -2.23 -16.59 -11.31
C THR A 143 -3.52 -17.05 -10.65
N HIS A 144 -4.30 -16.12 -10.14
CA HIS A 144 -5.61 -16.44 -9.58
C HIS A 144 -6.67 -16.47 -10.69
N PRO A 145 -7.58 -17.45 -10.70
CA PRO A 145 -8.55 -17.63 -11.81
C PRO A 145 -9.52 -16.45 -11.98
N LEU A 146 -9.78 -15.67 -10.91
CA LEU A 146 -10.68 -14.51 -10.96
C LEU A 146 -9.95 -13.17 -11.03
N PHE A 147 -8.76 -13.06 -10.42
CA PHE A 147 -8.07 -11.78 -10.23
C PHE A 147 -6.81 -11.65 -11.10
N GLY A 148 -6.48 -12.67 -11.90
CA GLY A 148 -5.26 -12.65 -12.69
C GLY A 148 -4.00 -12.74 -11.82
N PRO A 149 -2.95 -11.98 -12.14
CA PRO A 149 -1.70 -12.01 -11.38
C PRO A 149 -1.89 -11.49 -9.94
N VAL A 150 -1.42 -12.27 -8.97
CA VAL A 150 -1.43 -11.94 -7.55
C VAL A 150 -0.01 -12.09 -7.01
N VAL A 151 0.49 -11.08 -6.33
CA VAL A 151 1.77 -11.16 -5.61
C VAL A 151 1.52 -11.74 -4.23
N MET A 152 2.12 -12.89 -3.98
CA MET A 152 2.13 -13.54 -2.67
C MET A 152 3.41 -13.18 -1.94
N SER A 153 3.30 -12.73 -0.70
CA SER A 153 4.44 -12.41 0.17
C SER A 153 4.35 -13.21 1.45
N ARG A 154 5.45 -13.84 1.88
CA ARG A 154 5.48 -14.69 3.08
C ARG A 154 6.74 -14.44 3.90
N GLN A 155 6.60 -14.37 5.22
CA GLN A 155 7.71 -14.40 6.15
C GLN A 155 8.09 -15.86 6.47
N ASN A 156 9.32 -16.28 6.10
CA ASN A 156 9.81 -17.63 6.32
C ASN A 156 10.42 -17.86 7.71
N LEU A 157 10.70 -16.78 8.46
CA LEU A 157 11.04 -16.89 9.86
C LEU A 157 9.79 -17.10 10.71
N ASP A 158 9.90 -17.99 11.69
CA ASP A 158 8.82 -18.26 12.64
C ASP A 158 8.45 -17.02 13.44
N GLN A 159 7.16 -16.71 13.47
CA GLN A 159 6.57 -15.60 14.21
C GLN A 159 5.63 -16.14 15.30
N GLY A 160 6.19 -16.88 16.28
CA GLY A 160 5.41 -17.48 17.35
C GLY A 160 4.58 -18.68 16.88
N GLY A 161 5.19 -19.61 16.14
CA GLY A 161 4.57 -20.79 15.55
C GLY A 161 3.80 -20.51 14.26
N ARG A 162 4.08 -19.38 13.59
CA ARG A 162 3.39 -18.96 12.35
C ARG A 162 4.36 -18.43 11.31
N HIS A 163 3.95 -18.54 10.06
CA HIS A 163 4.59 -17.90 8.90
C HIS A 163 3.58 -16.97 8.22
N PRO A 164 3.47 -15.72 8.67
CA PRO A 164 2.52 -14.77 8.13
C PRO A 164 2.71 -14.57 6.63
N TRP A 165 1.61 -14.38 5.93
CA TRP A 165 1.60 -14.13 4.50
C TRP A 165 0.55 -13.08 4.14
N MET A 166 0.71 -12.47 2.99
CA MET A 166 -0.27 -11.56 2.39
C MET A 166 -0.33 -11.78 0.87
N ALA A 167 -1.45 -11.42 0.29
CA ALA A 167 -1.65 -11.42 -1.14
C ALA A 167 -2.05 -10.02 -1.62
N GLN A 168 -1.54 -9.63 -2.77
CA GLN A 168 -1.88 -8.36 -3.44
C GLN A 168 -2.25 -8.63 -4.89
N GLY A 169 -3.36 -8.09 -5.33
CA GLY A 169 -3.82 -8.23 -6.71
C GLY A 169 -4.62 -7.01 -7.16
N CYS A 170 -4.82 -6.88 -8.46
CA CYS A 170 -5.70 -5.89 -9.04
C CYS A 170 -7.06 -6.53 -9.31
N LEU A 171 -8.15 -5.90 -8.86
CA LEU A 171 -9.50 -6.40 -9.08
C LEU A 171 -10.11 -5.88 -10.38
N GLU A 172 -9.69 -4.69 -10.80
CA GLU A 172 -10.14 -4.01 -12.01
C GLU A 172 -8.96 -3.26 -12.62
N GLY A 173 -8.82 -3.29 -13.92
CA GLY A 173 -7.76 -2.61 -14.66
C GLY A 173 -8.26 -2.09 -16.00
#